data_6ec61ff65bdf4c92dc14c6d8bfaf89e9
#
_entry.id   6ec61ff65bdf4c92dc14c6d8bfaf89e9
#
_cell.length_a   1.000
_cell.length_b   1.000
_cell.length_c   1.000
_cell.angle_alpha   90.00
_cell.angle_beta   90.00
_cell.angle_gamma   90.00
#
_symmetry.space_group_name_H-M   'P 1'
#
loop_
_entity.id
_entity.type
_entity.pdbx_description
1 polymer ?
#
loop_
_entity_poly.entity_id
_entity_poly.type
_entity_poly.pdbx_seq_one_letter_code
_entity_poly.pdbx_strand_id
1 'polypeptide(L)'
;GSRGLEMCIRDRAVFPGIQGGPLMHVIAAKAVCLKEALQPEFKVYQQGIIDNAQALCKGLLSRDIKIVSGGTDNHLMLVDLTNYDLTGKAVEKLLDAVNITCNKNTIPNDPKSPFVTSGVRLGTAAVTSRGMNTEDMDKIAEAIAMMIKEGEAASEKARAIVAELTAKYPLK
;
A
#
# COMPACT_ATOMS: atom_id res chain seq x y z
N GLY A 1 -34.57 -13.87 -21.42
CA GLY A 1 -33.72 -14.02 -22.52
C GLY A 1 -32.21 -13.83 -22.33
N SER A 2 -31.71 -12.66 -22.02
CA SER A 2 -30.26 -12.39 -22.03
C SER A 2 -29.47 -13.13 -20.94
N ARG A 3 -30.06 -13.33 -19.77
CA ARG A 3 -29.38 -13.95 -18.60
C ARG A 3 -28.83 -15.37 -18.87
N GLY A 4 -29.54 -16.19 -19.65
CA GLY A 4 -29.07 -17.53 -19.98
C GLY A 4 -27.85 -17.49 -20.92
N LEU A 5 -27.83 -16.59 -21.88
CA LEU A 5 -26.72 -16.41 -22.82
C LEU A 5 -25.46 -15.86 -22.10
N GLU A 6 -25.62 -14.89 -21.23
CA GLU A 6 -24.52 -14.33 -20.42
C GLU A 6 -23.88 -15.38 -19.50
N MET A 7 -24.69 -16.23 -18.87
CA MET A 7 -24.20 -17.36 -18.09
C MET A 7 -23.39 -18.33 -18.95
N CYS A 8 -23.88 -18.69 -20.14
CA CYS A 8 -23.15 -19.57 -21.06
C CYS A 8 -21.84 -18.97 -21.55
N ILE A 9 -21.79 -17.66 -21.84
CA ILE A 9 -20.58 -16.96 -22.25
C ILE A 9 -19.58 -16.98 -21.10
N ARG A 10 -20.00 -16.61 -19.91
CA ARG A 10 -19.17 -16.62 -18.70
C ARG A 10 -18.63 -18.02 -18.40
N ASP A 11 -19.47 -19.03 -18.40
CA ASP A 11 -19.09 -20.40 -18.04
C ASP A 11 -18.09 -20.98 -19.04
N ARG A 12 -18.26 -20.70 -20.35
CA ARG A 12 -17.30 -21.09 -21.38
C ARG A 12 -16.00 -20.31 -21.33
N ALA A 13 -16.04 -19.04 -20.92
CA ALA A 13 -14.84 -18.25 -20.71
C ALA A 13 -14.03 -18.78 -19.53
N VAL A 14 -14.70 -19.21 -18.46
CA VAL A 14 -14.04 -19.84 -17.31
C VAL A 14 -13.52 -21.23 -17.70
N PHE A 15 -14.37 -22.11 -18.23
CA PHE A 15 -14.01 -23.44 -18.63
C PHE A 15 -14.61 -23.79 -20.01
N PRO A 16 -13.83 -24.21 -21.01
CA PRO A 16 -12.37 -24.47 -20.96
C PRO A 16 -11.47 -23.28 -21.36
N GLY A 17 -12.02 -22.04 -21.44
CA GLY A 17 -11.30 -20.89 -21.97
C GLY A 17 -10.05 -20.52 -21.13
N ILE A 18 -10.22 -20.34 -19.83
CA ILE A 18 -9.14 -19.87 -18.92
C ILE A 18 -8.70 -20.99 -17.97
N GLN A 19 -9.61 -21.85 -17.53
CA GLN A 19 -9.36 -22.89 -16.54
C GLN A 19 -9.53 -24.29 -17.13
N GLY A 20 -8.89 -25.28 -16.49
CA GLY A 20 -9.01 -26.69 -16.79
C GLY A 20 -9.31 -27.50 -15.54
N GLY A 21 -8.60 -28.60 -15.33
CA GLY A 21 -8.73 -29.39 -14.11
C GLY A 21 -8.38 -28.57 -12.85
N PRO A 22 -9.00 -28.90 -11.71
CA PRO A 22 -8.79 -28.14 -10.47
C PRO A 22 -7.33 -28.20 -10.01
N LEU A 23 -6.78 -27.03 -9.68
CA LEU A 23 -5.43 -26.90 -9.14
C LEU A 23 -5.45 -27.15 -7.63
N MET A 24 -5.30 -28.40 -7.21
CA MET A 24 -5.47 -28.83 -5.82
C MET A 24 -4.49 -28.14 -4.87
N HIS A 25 -3.26 -27.83 -5.30
CA HIS A 25 -2.30 -27.08 -4.51
C HIS A 25 -2.78 -25.63 -4.23
N VAL A 26 -3.46 -24.98 -5.17
CA VAL A 26 -4.06 -23.65 -4.96
C VAL A 26 -5.25 -23.75 -3.99
N ILE A 27 -6.07 -24.79 -4.11
CA ILE A 27 -7.19 -25.04 -3.20
C ILE A 27 -6.68 -25.28 -1.78
N ALA A 28 -5.64 -26.09 -1.62
CA ALA A 28 -5.00 -26.32 -0.34
C ALA A 28 -4.41 -25.04 0.27
N ALA A 29 -3.74 -24.22 -0.55
CA ALA A 29 -3.21 -22.92 -0.11
C ALA A 29 -4.31 -21.97 0.38
N LYS A 30 -5.46 -21.92 -0.31
CA LYS A 30 -6.61 -21.16 0.14
C LYS A 30 -7.16 -21.68 1.48
N ALA A 31 -7.24 -22.98 1.66
CA ALA A 31 -7.71 -23.58 2.91
C ALA A 31 -6.78 -23.23 4.08
N VAL A 32 -5.47 -23.26 3.88
CA VAL A 32 -4.47 -22.86 4.89
C VAL A 32 -4.63 -21.38 5.23
N CYS A 33 -4.66 -20.51 4.22
CA CYS A 33 -4.82 -19.07 4.40
C CYS A 33 -6.10 -18.73 5.20
N LEU A 34 -7.23 -19.33 4.87
CA LEU A 34 -8.48 -19.11 5.59
C LEU A 34 -8.44 -19.67 7.01
N LYS A 35 -7.76 -20.81 7.23
CA LYS A 35 -7.55 -21.37 8.57
C LYS A 35 -6.70 -20.44 9.44
N GLU A 36 -5.63 -19.87 8.90
CA GLU A 36 -4.81 -18.88 9.59
C GLU A 36 -5.62 -17.62 9.94
N ALA A 37 -6.47 -17.14 9.02
CA ALA A 37 -7.35 -16.00 9.27
C ALA A 37 -8.41 -16.23 10.35
N LEU A 38 -8.72 -17.47 10.70
CA LEU A 38 -9.63 -17.82 11.80
C LEU A 38 -8.95 -17.84 13.16
N GLN A 39 -7.62 -17.74 13.24
CA GLN A 39 -6.88 -17.78 14.50
C GLN A 39 -6.96 -16.43 15.24
N PRO A 40 -6.93 -16.43 16.59
CA PRO A 40 -6.94 -15.20 17.37
C PRO A 40 -5.79 -14.24 17.02
N GLU A 41 -4.61 -14.78 16.70
CA GLU A 41 -3.40 -14.03 16.32
C GLU A 41 -3.63 -13.17 15.08
N PHE A 42 -4.52 -13.60 14.17
CA PHE A 42 -4.86 -12.81 13.00
C PHE A 42 -5.57 -11.49 13.36
N LYS A 43 -6.39 -11.48 14.41
CA LYS A 43 -7.00 -10.24 14.91
C LYS A 43 -5.95 -9.28 15.46
N VAL A 44 -4.95 -9.79 16.17
CA VAL A 44 -3.82 -8.99 16.68
C VAL A 44 -3.03 -8.39 15.51
N TYR A 45 -2.75 -9.19 14.51
CA TYR A 45 -2.09 -8.73 13.27
C TYR A 45 -2.89 -7.63 12.57
N GLN A 46 -4.20 -7.81 12.39
CA GLN A 46 -5.07 -6.81 11.75
C GLN A 46 -5.14 -5.51 12.56
N GLN A 47 -5.22 -5.60 13.90
CA GLN A 47 -5.17 -4.42 14.74
C GLN A 47 -3.82 -3.68 14.61
N GLY A 48 -2.72 -4.42 14.59
CA GLY A 48 -1.38 -3.84 14.36
C GLY A 48 -1.27 -3.11 13.00
N ILE A 49 -1.93 -3.59 11.95
CA ILE A 49 -2.00 -2.89 10.66
C ILE A 49 -2.69 -1.52 10.81
N ILE A 50 -3.82 -1.48 11.52
CA ILE A 50 -4.58 -0.24 11.74
C ILE A 50 -3.78 0.72 12.60
N ASP A 51 -3.20 0.26 13.69
CA ASP A 51 -2.38 1.07 14.59
C ASP A 51 -1.18 1.68 13.85
N ASN A 52 -0.51 0.89 13.05
CA ASN A 52 0.59 1.34 12.19
C ASN A 52 0.11 2.36 11.13
N ALA A 53 -1.07 2.16 10.53
CA ALA A 53 -1.61 3.10 9.56
C ALA A 53 -1.94 4.45 10.22
N GLN A 54 -2.51 4.44 11.41
CA GLN A 54 -2.78 5.67 12.17
C GLN A 54 -1.48 6.37 12.59
N ALA A 55 -0.46 5.62 13.03
CA ALA A 55 0.84 6.17 13.38
C ALA A 55 1.54 6.80 12.16
N LEU A 56 1.56 6.11 11.02
CA LEU A 56 2.11 6.63 9.78
C LEU A 56 1.38 7.89 9.32
N CYS A 57 0.05 7.86 9.36
CA CYS A 57 -0.79 9.01 9.01
C CYS A 57 -0.49 10.22 9.90
N LYS A 58 -0.43 10.03 11.23
CA LYS A 58 -0.07 11.07 12.19
C LYS A 58 1.33 11.62 11.93
N GLY A 59 2.31 10.75 11.66
CA GLY A 59 3.67 11.13 11.32
C GLY A 59 3.77 11.97 10.05
N LEU A 60 2.99 11.65 9.02
CA LEU A 60 2.91 12.43 7.79
C LEU A 60 2.23 13.79 8.00
N LEU A 61 1.09 13.81 8.71
CA LEU A 61 0.38 15.06 9.03
C LEU A 61 1.23 16.01 9.87
N SER A 62 1.99 15.51 10.86
CA SER A 62 2.90 16.32 11.67
C SER A 62 4.04 16.96 10.87
N ARG A 63 4.29 16.46 9.66
CA ARG A 63 5.28 16.95 8.70
C ARG A 63 4.61 17.70 7.53
N ASP A 64 3.38 18.20 7.72
CA ASP A 64 2.59 18.95 6.76
C ASP A 64 2.24 18.19 5.47
N ILE A 65 2.36 16.86 5.44
CA ILE A 65 1.90 16.05 4.31
C ILE A 65 0.39 15.90 4.38
N LYS A 66 -0.30 16.38 3.36
CA LYS A 66 -1.76 16.37 3.31
C LYS A 66 -2.28 14.95 3.01
N ILE A 67 -3.17 14.47 3.87
CA ILE A 67 -3.87 13.20 3.71
C ILE A 67 -5.33 13.50 3.31
N VAL A 68 -5.82 12.82 2.28
CA VAL A 68 -7.23 12.87 1.90
C VAL A 68 -8.08 12.41 3.09
N SER A 69 -9.19 13.09 3.35
CA SER A 69 -10.05 12.91 4.54
C SER A 69 -9.40 13.21 5.91
N GLY A 70 -8.16 13.70 5.94
CA GLY A 70 -7.48 14.10 7.17
C GLY A 70 -7.06 12.94 8.09
N GLY A 71 -7.18 11.69 7.64
CA GLY A 71 -6.84 10.53 8.46
C GLY A 71 -7.13 9.21 7.77
N THR A 72 -7.01 8.12 8.54
CA THR A 72 -7.40 6.76 8.11
C THR A 72 -7.93 5.95 9.29
N ASP A 73 -8.88 5.08 9.01
CA ASP A 73 -9.44 4.08 9.93
C ASP A 73 -9.23 2.63 9.45
N ASN A 74 -8.44 2.47 8.40
CA ASN A 74 -8.12 1.18 7.79
C ASN A 74 -6.60 1.06 7.51
N HIS A 75 -6.20 0.14 6.64
CA HIS A 75 -4.80 -0.17 6.33
C HIS A 75 -4.17 0.74 5.28
N LEU A 76 -4.93 1.66 4.68
CA LEU A 76 -4.52 2.52 3.57
C LEU A 76 -4.68 3.99 3.92
N MET A 77 -3.90 4.84 3.28
CA MET A 77 -4.09 6.28 3.23
C MET A 77 -3.75 6.82 1.85
N LEU A 78 -4.37 7.92 1.50
CA LEU A 78 -4.17 8.60 0.22
C LEU A 78 -3.54 9.97 0.50
N VAL A 79 -2.32 10.15 0.02
CA VAL A 79 -1.59 11.42 0.12
C VAL A 79 -2.03 12.34 -1.01
N ASP A 80 -2.36 13.58 -0.69
CA ASP A 80 -2.69 14.63 -1.64
C ASP A 80 -1.44 15.50 -1.90
N LEU A 81 -0.96 15.52 -3.14
CA LEU A 81 0.25 16.20 -3.57
C LEU A 81 -0.02 17.57 -4.22
N THR A 82 -1.26 18.03 -4.25
CA THR A 82 -1.62 19.28 -4.94
C THR A 82 -0.90 20.50 -4.42
N ASN A 83 -0.48 20.49 -3.15
CA ASN A 83 0.23 21.60 -2.50
C ASN A 83 1.75 21.62 -2.80
N TYR A 84 2.30 20.61 -3.51
CA TYR A 84 3.76 20.44 -3.67
C TYR A 84 4.24 20.61 -5.12
N ASP A 85 3.38 21.02 -6.03
CA ASP A 85 3.68 21.06 -7.47
C ASP A 85 4.30 19.75 -8.01
N LEU A 86 3.93 18.63 -7.39
CA LEU A 86 4.36 17.28 -7.74
C LEU A 86 3.20 16.48 -8.31
N THR A 87 3.55 15.44 -9.06
CA THR A 87 2.58 14.47 -9.55
C THR A 87 2.73 13.15 -8.81
N GLY A 88 1.64 12.37 -8.74
CA GLY A 88 1.71 11.02 -8.18
C GLY A 88 2.76 10.16 -8.86
N LYS A 89 2.88 10.29 -10.21
CA LYS A 89 3.91 9.58 -10.99
C LYS A 89 5.34 10.01 -10.64
N ALA A 90 5.56 11.27 -10.33
CA ALA A 90 6.89 11.75 -9.94
C ALA A 90 7.28 11.23 -8.54
N VAL A 91 6.36 11.33 -7.57
CA VAL A 91 6.59 10.85 -6.21
C VAL A 91 6.73 9.32 -6.16
N GLU A 92 5.93 8.57 -6.94
CA GLU A 92 6.09 7.11 -7.09
C GLU A 92 7.52 6.75 -7.50
N LYS A 93 8.09 7.45 -8.50
CA LYS A 93 9.47 7.23 -8.95
C LYS A 93 10.53 7.64 -7.91
N LEU A 94 10.31 8.78 -7.24
CA LEU A 94 11.21 9.24 -6.18
C LEU A 94 11.29 8.26 -5.02
N LEU A 95 10.17 7.73 -4.58
CA LEU A 95 10.10 6.75 -3.51
C LEU A 95 10.65 5.39 -3.93
N ASP A 96 10.38 4.94 -5.15
CA ASP A 96 10.93 3.70 -5.70
C ASP A 96 12.47 3.75 -5.76
N ALA A 97 13.05 4.89 -6.12
CA ALA A 97 14.50 5.09 -6.15
C ALA A 97 15.18 4.93 -4.78
N VAL A 98 14.45 5.03 -3.70
CA VAL A 98 14.92 4.79 -2.32
C VAL A 98 14.36 3.52 -1.69
N ASN A 99 13.82 2.61 -2.50
CA ASN A 99 13.23 1.32 -2.11
C ASN A 99 11.98 1.46 -1.20
N ILE A 100 11.22 2.52 -1.37
CA ILE A 100 9.89 2.68 -0.77
C ILE A 100 8.84 2.48 -1.86
N THR A 101 8.23 1.30 -1.89
CA THR A 101 7.22 0.98 -2.90
C THR A 101 5.87 1.61 -2.54
N CYS A 102 5.33 2.41 -3.45
CA CYS A 102 3.96 2.90 -3.40
C CYS A 102 3.37 2.91 -4.80
N ASN A 103 2.13 3.32 -4.95
CA ASN A 103 1.56 3.55 -6.26
C ASN A 103 0.94 4.95 -6.37
N LYS A 104 1.09 5.56 -7.56
CA LYS A 104 0.32 6.74 -7.90
C LYS A 104 -1.17 6.44 -7.85
N ASN A 105 -1.96 7.40 -7.40
CA ASN A 105 -3.40 7.26 -7.25
C ASN A 105 -4.10 8.59 -7.50
N THR A 106 -5.27 8.55 -8.13
CA THR A 106 -6.10 9.74 -8.24
C THR A 106 -6.66 10.12 -6.88
N ILE A 107 -6.82 11.43 -6.67
CA ILE A 107 -7.52 11.98 -5.50
C ILE A 107 -8.95 12.38 -5.89
N PRO A 108 -9.86 12.62 -4.94
CA PRO A 108 -11.18 13.15 -5.24
C PRO A 108 -11.06 14.47 -6.03
N ASN A 109 -11.82 14.56 -7.15
CA ASN A 109 -11.78 15.70 -8.08
C ASN A 109 -10.38 15.98 -8.65
N ASP A 110 -9.59 14.97 -8.92
CA ASP A 110 -8.21 15.09 -9.40
C ASP A 110 -8.14 15.93 -10.68
N PRO A 111 -7.38 17.05 -10.72
CA PRO A 111 -7.23 17.87 -11.91
C PRO A 111 -6.35 17.23 -13.00
N LYS A 112 -5.63 16.14 -12.68
CA LYS A 112 -4.71 15.47 -13.59
C LYS A 112 -5.31 14.17 -14.13
N SER A 113 -4.78 13.70 -15.26
CA SER A 113 -5.23 12.44 -15.85
C SER A 113 -4.87 11.23 -14.98
N PRO A 114 -5.59 10.09 -15.09
CA PRO A 114 -5.29 8.85 -14.34
C PRO A 114 -3.88 8.28 -14.59
N PHE A 115 -3.21 8.67 -15.68
CA PHE A 115 -1.83 8.25 -15.99
C PHE A 115 -0.76 9.05 -15.24
N VAL A 116 -1.12 10.23 -14.71
CA VAL A 116 -0.22 11.16 -14.02
C VAL A 116 -0.55 11.25 -12.55
N THR A 117 -1.82 11.50 -12.21
CA THR A 117 -2.43 11.63 -10.89
C THR A 117 -1.85 12.76 -10.01
N SER A 118 -2.59 13.14 -8.99
CA SER A 118 -2.17 14.14 -8.00
C SER A 118 -1.98 13.54 -6.61
N GLY A 119 -1.98 12.22 -6.48
CA GLY A 119 -1.78 11.55 -5.20
C GLY A 119 -0.98 10.26 -5.30
N VAL A 120 -0.59 9.75 -4.15
CA VAL A 120 -0.01 8.41 -3.96
C VAL A 120 -0.74 7.68 -2.84
N ARG A 121 -0.86 6.36 -2.99
CA ARG A 121 -1.47 5.49 -2.00
C ARG A 121 -0.40 4.78 -1.19
N LEU A 122 -0.50 4.86 0.12
CA LEU A 122 0.36 4.19 1.08
C LEU A 122 -0.45 3.18 1.89
N GLY A 123 0.21 2.12 2.33
CA GLY A 123 -0.41 1.09 3.17
C GLY A 123 0.60 0.43 4.09
N THR A 124 0.13 -0.15 5.18
CA THR A 124 0.98 -0.67 6.27
C THR A 124 0.96 -2.18 6.43
N ALA A 125 0.15 -2.92 5.66
CA ALA A 125 0.04 -4.37 5.82
C ALA A 125 1.39 -5.09 5.62
N ALA A 126 2.15 -4.74 4.58
CA ALA A 126 3.43 -5.38 4.26
C ALA A 126 4.49 -5.13 5.34
N VAL A 127 4.62 -3.90 5.83
CA VAL A 127 5.59 -3.55 6.89
C VAL A 127 5.19 -4.15 8.24
N THR A 128 3.88 -4.25 8.53
CA THR A 128 3.38 -4.94 9.73
C THR A 128 3.67 -6.44 9.67
N SER A 129 3.52 -7.07 8.50
CA SER A 129 3.89 -8.49 8.31
C SER A 129 5.37 -8.76 8.54
N ARG A 130 6.23 -7.77 8.30
CA ARG A 130 7.67 -7.85 8.62
C ARG A 130 7.98 -7.68 10.10
N GLY A 131 7.01 -7.24 10.89
CA GLY A 131 7.15 -7.02 12.34
C GLY A 131 7.41 -5.58 12.75
N MET A 132 7.31 -4.61 11.82
CA MET A 132 7.45 -3.18 12.15
C MET A 132 6.27 -2.71 13.00
N ASN A 133 6.53 -1.78 13.90
CA ASN A 133 5.57 -1.25 14.86
C ASN A 133 5.32 0.25 14.67
N THR A 134 4.53 0.85 15.55
CA THR A 134 4.14 2.26 15.48
C THR A 134 5.32 3.25 15.59
N GLU A 135 6.40 2.89 16.28
CA GLU A 135 7.62 3.72 16.38
C GLU A 135 8.36 3.75 15.05
N ASP A 136 8.43 2.60 14.36
CA ASP A 136 9.05 2.51 13.04
C ASP A 136 8.26 3.31 11.98
N MET A 137 6.95 3.49 12.19
CA MET A 137 6.10 4.28 11.28
C MET A 137 6.49 5.76 11.26
N ASP A 138 7.00 6.32 12.35
CA ASP A 138 7.48 7.69 12.35
C ASP A 138 8.74 7.87 11.48
N LYS A 139 9.66 6.89 11.50
CA LYS A 139 10.83 6.88 10.60
C LYS A 139 10.43 6.75 9.13
N ILE A 140 9.42 5.92 8.85
CA ILE A 140 8.88 5.79 7.48
C ILE A 140 8.22 7.11 7.05
N ALA A 141 7.45 7.74 7.95
CA ALA A 141 6.85 9.05 7.68
C ALA A 141 7.92 10.12 7.40
N GLU A 142 9.03 10.12 8.15
CA GLU A 142 10.16 11.01 7.94
C GLU A 142 10.78 10.80 6.56
N ALA A 143 11.10 9.56 6.19
CA ALA A 143 11.67 9.24 4.89
C ALA A 143 10.76 9.66 3.72
N ILE A 144 9.45 9.41 3.82
CA ILE A 144 8.50 9.80 2.79
C ILE A 144 8.35 11.33 2.71
N ALA A 145 8.24 12.01 3.86
CA ALA A 145 8.06 13.46 3.89
C ALA A 145 9.27 14.19 3.32
N MET A 146 10.50 13.78 3.65
CA MET A 146 11.70 14.41 3.09
C MET A 146 11.82 14.17 1.58
N MET A 147 11.44 13.00 1.08
CA MET A 147 11.44 12.73 -0.37
C MET A 147 10.41 13.59 -1.11
N ILE A 148 9.24 13.85 -0.51
CA ILE A 148 8.22 14.74 -1.09
C ILE A 148 8.69 16.20 -1.07
N LYS A 149 9.31 16.65 0.01
CA LYS A 149 9.70 18.07 0.22
C LYS A 149 11.01 18.45 -0.45
N GLU A 150 11.99 17.58 -0.43
CA GLU A 150 13.38 17.85 -0.85
C GLU A 150 13.75 17.10 -2.14
N GLY A 151 12.94 16.14 -2.57
CA GLY A 151 13.19 15.37 -3.78
C GLY A 151 14.46 14.52 -3.70
N GLU A 152 15.23 14.49 -4.78
CA GLU A 152 16.45 13.69 -4.90
C GLU A 152 17.53 14.05 -3.88
N ALA A 153 17.56 15.29 -3.37
CA ALA A 153 18.53 15.72 -2.38
C ALA A 153 18.44 14.94 -1.05
N ALA A 154 17.25 14.43 -0.73
CA ALA A 154 17.02 13.61 0.47
C ALA A 154 17.32 12.12 0.27
N SER A 155 17.65 11.66 -0.95
CA SER A 155 17.72 10.23 -1.29
C SER A 155 18.69 9.44 -0.43
N GLU A 156 19.85 10.00 -0.09
CA GLU A 156 20.86 9.31 0.72
C GLU A 156 20.33 9.06 2.15
N LYS A 157 19.73 10.08 2.77
CA LYS A 157 19.14 9.97 4.10
C LYS A 157 17.96 9.00 4.12
N ALA A 158 17.06 9.09 3.14
CA ALA A 158 15.93 8.19 3.02
C ALA A 158 16.38 6.73 2.86
N ARG A 159 17.38 6.46 2.02
CA ARG A 159 17.98 5.12 1.88
C ARG A 159 18.59 4.60 3.18
N ALA A 160 19.23 5.45 3.96
CA ALA A 160 19.81 5.06 5.25
C ALA A 160 18.70 4.60 6.23
N ILE A 161 17.58 5.32 6.30
CA ILE A 161 16.42 4.92 7.12
C ILE A 161 15.85 3.58 6.63
N VAL A 162 15.67 3.41 5.32
CA VAL A 162 15.16 2.16 4.74
C VAL A 162 16.12 1.00 5.03
N ALA A 163 17.43 1.20 4.89
CA ALA A 163 18.44 0.19 5.17
C ALA A 163 18.43 -0.23 6.65
N GLU A 164 18.33 0.72 7.58
CA GLU A 164 18.19 0.46 9.01
C GLU A 164 16.96 -0.42 9.31
N LEU A 165 15.79 -0.01 8.82
CA LEU A 165 14.54 -0.72 9.07
C LEU A 165 14.52 -2.12 8.42
N THR A 166 15.04 -2.25 7.21
CA THR A 166 15.09 -3.56 6.53
C THR A 166 16.11 -4.51 7.14
N ALA A 167 17.21 -4.02 7.71
CA ALA A 167 18.15 -4.81 8.47
C ALA A 167 17.56 -5.29 9.81
N LYS A 168 16.81 -4.41 10.50
CA LYS A 168 16.10 -4.76 11.75
C LYS A 168 14.99 -5.79 11.52
N TYR A 169 14.31 -5.73 10.38
CA TYR A 169 13.18 -6.58 10.02
C TYR A 169 13.41 -7.31 8.68
N PRO A 170 14.32 -8.28 8.61
CA PRO A 170 14.58 -9.02 7.37
C PRO A 170 13.37 -9.83 6.92
N LEU A 171 13.26 -10.07 5.63
CA LEU A 171 12.28 -11.02 5.09
C LEU A 171 12.66 -12.44 5.56
N LYS A 172 11.65 -13.17 6.06
CA LYS A 172 11.77 -14.56 6.47
C LYS A 172 11.50 -15.50 5.31
#